data_ed79e485569839e248edde9c3716aec8
#
_entry.id   ed79e485569839e248edde9c3716aec8
#
_cell.length_a   1.000
_cell.length_b   1.000
_cell.length_c   1.000
_cell.angle_alpha   90.00
_cell.angle_beta   90.00
_cell.angle_gamma   90.00
#
_symmetry.space_group_name_H-M   'P 1'
#
loop_
_entity.id
_entity.type
_entity.pdbx_description
1 polymer ?
#
loop_
_entity_poly.entity_id
_entity_poly.type
_entity_poly.pdbx_seq_one_letter_code
_entity_poly.pdbx_strand_id
1 'polypeptide(L)'
;MKKVLSFSAMLMLGLVLSQLLPSALGANYEHTREVIEIMLGVCLAFIMINVGREFEVDKSNIKVYAKDYLVAMLAAALPWILIATYYIFILMPANWHTSGTVWKETLLLSRFAAPTSAGILFAMLAAIGLQSSWIYKKIQVLAIFDDLDTILLMIPLQIAMIGMQWQMGIILAVVVILLWIGWKKMATFTLRSDWKSLVLYAVLTYGITYAIYLITKYLFGEEGSIHIEVLLPAFVLGMVMKHTHGSSKADNRAATCISLLFMLLVG
;
A
#
# COMPACT_ATOMS: atom_id res chain seq x y z
N MET A 1 -17.79 -16.08 -9.53
CA MET A 1 -18.28 -14.98 -10.37
C MET A 1 -19.10 -13.92 -9.60
N LYS A 2 -20.15 -14.27 -8.80
CA LYS A 2 -20.96 -13.26 -8.07
C LYS A 2 -20.15 -12.32 -7.16
N LYS A 3 -19.15 -12.84 -6.45
CA LYS A 3 -18.29 -12.01 -5.57
C LYS A 3 -17.45 -11.01 -6.36
N VAL A 4 -16.80 -11.44 -7.45
CA VAL A 4 -16.01 -10.53 -8.31
C VAL A 4 -16.87 -9.41 -8.86
N LEU A 5 -18.09 -9.75 -9.33
CA LEU A 5 -19.04 -8.77 -9.81
C LEU A 5 -19.43 -7.75 -8.72
N SER A 6 -19.62 -8.21 -7.47
CA SER A 6 -19.91 -7.32 -6.34
C SER A 6 -18.73 -6.37 -6.04
N PHE A 7 -17.48 -6.85 -6.11
CA PHE A 7 -16.29 -6.03 -5.91
C PHE A 7 -16.17 -4.97 -7.02
N SER A 8 -16.32 -5.38 -8.28
CA SER A 8 -16.29 -4.44 -9.41
C SER A 8 -17.41 -3.43 -9.36
N ALA A 9 -18.62 -3.85 -8.96
CA ALA A 9 -19.76 -2.95 -8.81
C ALA A 9 -19.53 -1.91 -7.70
N MET A 10 -18.94 -2.30 -6.56
CA MET A 10 -18.59 -1.37 -5.48
C MET A 10 -17.51 -0.37 -5.92
N LEU A 11 -16.50 -0.81 -6.65
CA LEU A 11 -15.48 0.09 -7.20
C LEU A 11 -16.09 1.11 -8.17
N MET A 12 -16.95 0.65 -9.10
CA MET A 12 -17.64 1.54 -10.03
C MET A 12 -18.58 2.52 -9.32
N LEU A 13 -19.26 2.05 -8.26
CA LEU A 13 -20.11 2.92 -7.44
C LEU A 13 -19.25 4.01 -6.74
N GLY A 14 -18.10 3.65 -6.19
CA GLY A 14 -17.15 4.60 -5.62
C GLY A 14 -16.70 5.66 -6.63
N LEU A 15 -16.30 5.24 -7.84
CA LEU A 15 -15.93 6.14 -8.93
C LEU A 15 -17.06 7.12 -9.30
N VAL A 16 -18.31 6.68 -9.32
CA VAL A 16 -19.47 7.57 -9.58
C VAL A 16 -19.67 8.52 -8.40
N LEU A 17 -19.60 8.01 -7.17
CA LEU A 17 -19.75 8.84 -5.98
C LEU A 17 -18.63 9.89 -5.87
N SER A 18 -17.39 9.58 -6.20
CA SER A 18 -16.27 10.51 -6.14
C SER A 18 -16.46 11.72 -7.09
N GLN A 19 -17.20 11.55 -8.18
CA GLN A 19 -17.55 12.65 -9.09
C GLN A 19 -18.74 13.49 -8.59
N LEU A 20 -19.67 12.88 -7.87
CA LEU A 20 -20.90 13.53 -7.42
C LEU A 20 -20.76 14.20 -6.04
N LEU A 21 -19.95 13.63 -5.14
CA LEU A 21 -19.77 14.11 -3.77
C LEU A 21 -19.31 15.57 -3.67
N PRO A 22 -18.32 16.05 -4.45
CA PRO A 22 -17.88 17.44 -4.38
C PRO A 22 -18.99 18.43 -4.69
N SER A 23 -19.82 18.12 -5.70
CA SER A 23 -20.94 18.97 -6.11
C SER A 23 -22.11 18.91 -5.14
N ALA A 24 -22.34 17.76 -4.51
CA ALA A 24 -23.45 17.54 -3.59
C ALA A 24 -23.19 18.11 -2.18
N LEU A 25 -21.95 18.04 -1.70
CA LEU A 25 -21.56 18.45 -0.33
C LEU A 25 -21.01 19.87 -0.23
N GLY A 26 -20.57 20.47 -1.33
CA GLY A 26 -20.01 21.82 -1.36
C GLY A 26 -18.94 22.05 -0.28
N ALA A 27 -19.17 23.00 0.63
CA ALA A 27 -18.22 23.35 1.69
C ALA A 27 -17.92 22.21 2.69
N ASN A 28 -18.81 21.23 2.84
CA ASN A 28 -18.63 20.10 3.76
C ASN A 28 -17.79 18.95 3.11
N TYR A 29 -17.41 19.10 1.85
CA TYR A 29 -16.68 18.05 1.13
C TYR A 29 -15.32 17.74 1.78
N GLU A 30 -14.54 18.76 2.17
CA GLU A 30 -13.22 18.56 2.77
C GLU A 30 -13.29 17.72 4.06
N HIS A 31 -14.26 18.00 4.93
CA HIS A 31 -14.42 17.22 6.17
C HIS A 31 -14.83 15.75 5.86
N THR A 32 -15.70 15.56 4.88
CA THR A 32 -16.14 14.22 4.45
C THR A 32 -14.96 13.45 3.83
N ARG A 33 -14.12 14.14 3.05
CA ARG A 33 -12.90 13.58 2.45
C ARG A 33 -11.94 13.07 3.51
N GLU A 34 -11.66 13.84 4.57
CA GLU A 34 -10.81 13.38 5.68
C GLU A 34 -11.34 12.10 6.33
N VAL A 35 -12.66 12.02 6.56
CA VAL A 35 -13.28 10.81 7.12
C VAL A 35 -13.13 9.63 6.17
N ILE A 36 -13.32 9.83 4.87
CA ILE A 36 -13.12 8.79 3.85
C ILE A 36 -11.67 8.31 3.84
N GLU A 37 -10.69 9.21 3.87
CA GLU A 37 -9.26 8.87 3.90
C GLU A 37 -8.89 8.06 5.15
N ILE A 38 -9.41 8.42 6.32
CA ILE A 38 -9.21 7.66 7.56
C ILE A 38 -9.81 6.26 7.45
N MET A 39 -11.04 6.14 6.96
CA MET A 39 -11.70 4.86 6.78
C MET A 39 -10.96 3.97 5.77
N LEU A 40 -10.50 4.56 4.66
CA LEU A 40 -9.69 3.90 3.66
C LEU A 40 -8.39 3.33 4.26
N GLY A 41 -7.66 4.16 5.02
CA GLY A 41 -6.43 3.75 5.69
C GLY A 41 -6.64 2.62 6.70
N VAL A 42 -7.72 2.64 7.47
CA VAL A 42 -8.06 1.55 8.41
C VAL A 42 -8.44 0.27 7.67
N CYS A 43 -9.24 0.36 6.59
CA CYS A 43 -9.57 -0.80 5.77
C CYS A 43 -8.32 -1.42 5.13
N LEU A 44 -7.42 -0.58 4.61
CA LEU A 44 -6.16 -1.00 4.04
C LEU A 44 -5.27 -1.69 5.08
N ALA A 45 -5.13 -1.10 6.27
CA ALA A 45 -4.41 -1.70 7.38
C ALA A 45 -4.96 -3.09 7.75
N PHE A 46 -6.29 -3.23 7.83
CA PHE A 46 -6.94 -4.51 8.10
C PHE A 46 -6.62 -5.57 7.03
N ILE A 47 -6.70 -5.20 5.76
CA ILE A 47 -6.38 -6.11 4.65
C ILE A 47 -4.91 -6.52 4.74
N MET A 48 -3.99 -5.58 4.98
CA MET A 48 -2.56 -5.86 5.03
C MET A 48 -2.14 -6.69 6.26
N ILE A 49 -2.81 -6.51 7.42
CA ILE A 49 -2.61 -7.41 8.57
C ILE A 49 -3.01 -8.84 8.20
N ASN A 50 -4.14 -9.05 7.51
CA ASN A 50 -4.55 -10.38 7.08
C ASN A 50 -3.57 -10.98 6.07
N VAL A 51 -3.12 -10.21 5.10
CA VAL A 51 -2.11 -10.63 4.12
C VAL A 51 -0.80 -11.01 4.81
N GLY A 52 -0.34 -10.19 5.77
CA GLY A 52 0.86 -10.46 6.55
C GLY A 52 0.75 -11.73 7.39
N ARG A 53 -0.42 -12.03 7.95
CA ARG A 53 -0.68 -13.27 8.71
C ARG A 53 -0.60 -14.54 7.85
N GLU A 54 -0.99 -14.45 6.59
CA GLU A 54 -0.92 -15.56 5.62
C GLU A 54 0.45 -15.68 4.96
N PHE A 55 1.34 -14.71 5.22
CA PHE A 55 2.64 -14.65 4.60
C PHE A 55 3.64 -15.60 5.29
N GLU A 56 4.07 -16.59 4.55
CA GLU A 56 5.09 -17.57 4.98
C GLU A 56 6.31 -17.47 4.08
N VAL A 57 7.47 -17.25 4.67
CA VAL A 57 8.76 -17.25 3.96
C VAL A 57 9.57 -18.47 4.38
N ASP A 58 9.94 -19.28 3.42
CA ASP A 58 10.92 -20.34 3.62
C ASP A 58 12.33 -19.74 3.62
N LYS A 59 12.89 -19.58 4.81
CA LYS A 59 14.23 -19.00 5.02
C LYS A 59 15.37 -19.82 4.39
N SER A 60 15.10 -21.07 3.98
CA SER A 60 16.09 -21.92 3.32
C SER A 60 16.32 -21.54 1.83
N ASN A 61 15.35 -20.85 1.21
CA ASN A 61 15.32 -20.57 -0.23
C ASN A 61 15.53 -19.09 -0.59
N ILE A 62 16.43 -18.39 0.09
CA ILE A 62 16.72 -16.95 -0.11
C ILE A 62 17.02 -16.60 -1.57
N LYS A 63 17.68 -17.49 -2.33
CA LYS A 63 17.99 -17.26 -3.75
C LYS A 63 16.74 -17.16 -4.64
N VAL A 64 15.66 -17.83 -4.28
CA VAL A 64 14.38 -17.73 -5.00
C VAL A 64 13.77 -16.37 -4.77
N TYR A 65 13.77 -15.89 -3.52
CA TYR A 65 13.25 -14.56 -3.19
C TYR A 65 14.07 -13.42 -3.81
N ALA A 66 15.38 -13.59 -3.99
CA ALA A 66 16.20 -12.62 -4.70
C ALA A 66 15.78 -12.47 -6.17
N LYS A 67 15.43 -13.59 -6.84
CA LYS A 67 14.85 -13.54 -8.20
C LYS A 67 13.47 -12.89 -8.22
N ASP A 68 12.64 -13.20 -7.23
CA ASP A 68 11.31 -12.60 -7.11
C ASP A 68 11.38 -11.09 -6.90
N TYR A 69 12.33 -10.65 -6.05
CA TYR A 69 12.62 -9.24 -5.85
C TYR A 69 13.03 -8.54 -7.16
N LEU A 70 13.94 -9.15 -7.93
CA LEU A 70 14.34 -8.58 -9.22
C LEU A 70 13.16 -8.47 -10.20
N VAL A 71 12.29 -9.49 -10.23
CA VAL A 71 11.09 -9.48 -11.07
C VAL A 71 10.13 -8.38 -10.63
N ALA A 72 9.89 -8.22 -9.32
CA ALA A 72 9.04 -7.17 -8.77
C ALA A 72 9.60 -5.78 -9.09
N MET A 73 10.89 -5.57 -8.85
CA MET A 73 11.58 -4.30 -9.16
C MET A 73 11.47 -3.93 -10.64
N LEU A 74 11.66 -4.89 -11.54
CA LEU A 74 11.49 -4.65 -12.98
C LEU A 74 10.02 -4.38 -13.34
N ALA A 75 9.08 -5.10 -12.73
CA ALA A 75 7.65 -4.90 -12.96
C ALA A 75 7.18 -3.50 -12.51
N ALA A 76 7.73 -2.97 -11.42
CA ALA A 76 7.46 -1.61 -10.94
C ALA A 76 8.17 -0.53 -11.77
N ALA A 77 9.47 -0.71 -12.02
CA ALA A 77 10.30 0.30 -12.65
C ALA A 77 10.04 0.45 -14.16
N LEU A 78 9.81 -0.64 -14.89
CA LEU A 78 9.64 -0.59 -16.35
C LEU A 78 8.43 0.23 -16.80
N PRO A 79 7.19 0.03 -16.28
CA PRO A 79 6.05 0.86 -16.67
C PRO A 79 6.29 2.34 -16.35
N TRP A 80 6.87 2.62 -15.19
CA TRP A 80 7.21 3.97 -14.77
C TRP A 80 8.17 4.66 -15.76
N ILE A 81 9.30 4.03 -16.08
CA ILE A 81 10.31 4.55 -17.00
C ILE A 81 9.72 4.69 -18.41
N LEU A 82 8.94 3.72 -18.89
CA LEU A 82 8.31 3.77 -20.22
C LEU A 82 7.34 4.94 -20.35
N ILE A 83 6.50 5.17 -19.33
CA ILE A 83 5.57 6.32 -19.34
C ILE A 83 6.33 7.63 -19.24
N ALA A 84 7.37 7.74 -18.41
CA ALA A 84 8.22 8.91 -18.36
C ALA A 84 8.88 9.21 -19.71
N THR A 85 9.43 8.18 -20.35
CA THR A 85 10.04 8.28 -21.68
C THR A 85 9.02 8.70 -22.74
N TYR A 86 7.82 8.11 -22.71
CA TYR A 86 6.72 8.50 -23.59
C TYR A 86 6.37 9.99 -23.45
N TYR A 87 6.24 10.47 -22.21
CA TYR A 87 5.93 11.88 -21.95
C TYR A 87 7.03 12.80 -22.48
N ILE A 88 8.29 12.50 -22.22
CA ILE A 88 9.42 13.35 -22.60
C ILE A 88 9.60 13.40 -24.11
N PHE A 89 9.57 12.24 -24.79
CA PHE A 89 9.94 12.18 -26.21
C PHE A 89 8.75 12.31 -27.19
N ILE A 90 7.51 12.08 -26.73
CA ILE A 90 6.34 12.08 -27.61
C ILE A 90 5.38 13.24 -27.29
N LEU A 91 5.13 13.52 -26.00
CA LEU A 91 4.16 14.53 -25.61
C LEU A 91 4.77 15.92 -25.42
N MET A 92 6.02 16.01 -24.99
CA MET A 92 6.67 17.29 -24.72
C MET A 92 7.39 17.86 -25.95
N PRO A 93 7.53 19.20 -26.04
CA PRO A 93 8.29 19.86 -27.12
C PRO A 93 9.77 19.37 -27.11
N ALA A 94 10.34 19.26 -28.33
CA ALA A 94 11.69 18.72 -28.53
C ALA A 94 12.81 19.44 -27.77
N ASN A 95 12.64 20.73 -27.52
CA ASN A 95 13.60 21.58 -26.80
C ASN A 95 13.65 21.27 -25.26
N TRP A 96 12.71 20.51 -24.73
CA TRP A 96 12.63 20.20 -23.29
C TRP A 96 13.40 18.94 -22.90
N HIS A 97 13.80 18.12 -23.86
CA HIS A 97 14.52 16.86 -23.62
C HIS A 97 15.85 17.05 -22.89
N THR A 98 16.48 18.22 -23.02
CA THR A 98 17.77 18.54 -22.41
C THR A 98 17.66 19.09 -20.98
N SER A 99 16.45 19.43 -20.54
CA SER A 99 16.23 20.00 -19.22
C SER A 99 16.16 18.92 -18.13
N GLY A 100 17.12 18.94 -17.20
CA GLY A 100 17.11 18.02 -16.04
C GLY A 100 15.91 18.22 -15.13
N THR A 101 15.33 19.42 -15.04
CA THR A 101 14.12 19.70 -14.26
C THR A 101 12.93 18.99 -14.86
N VAL A 102 12.76 19.08 -16.18
CA VAL A 102 11.67 18.40 -16.90
C VAL A 102 11.73 16.88 -16.70
N TRP A 103 12.93 16.30 -16.73
CA TRP A 103 13.11 14.87 -16.44
C TRP A 103 12.64 14.50 -15.03
N LYS A 104 13.01 15.28 -14.01
CA LYS A 104 12.63 15.02 -12.62
C LYS A 104 11.12 15.14 -12.43
N GLU A 105 10.50 16.19 -12.95
CA GLU A 105 9.05 16.43 -12.86
C GLU A 105 8.28 15.34 -13.60
N THR A 106 8.75 14.93 -14.79
CA THR A 106 8.11 13.89 -15.59
C THR A 106 8.24 12.51 -14.92
N LEU A 107 9.39 12.20 -14.34
CA LEU A 107 9.57 10.99 -13.54
C LEU A 107 8.63 10.97 -12.32
N LEU A 108 8.45 12.11 -11.65
CA LEU A 108 7.49 12.21 -10.56
C LEU A 108 6.06 12.02 -11.04
N LEU A 109 5.69 12.68 -12.13
CA LEU A 109 4.34 12.57 -12.70
C LEU A 109 4.03 11.15 -13.16
N SER A 110 4.97 10.48 -13.82
CA SER A 110 4.79 9.11 -14.33
C SER A 110 4.79 8.02 -13.25
N ARG A 111 5.06 8.38 -11.99
CA ARG A 111 5.03 7.44 -10.85
C ARG A 111 3.71 6.66 -10.75
N PHE A 112 2.58 7.25 -11.16
CA PHE A 112 1.28 6.56 -11.11
C PHE A 112 1.26 5.22 -11.86
N ALA A 113 2.18 4.99 -12.79
CA ALA A 113 2.29 3.76 -13.56
C ALA A 113 3.10 2.66 -12.86
N ALA A 114 3.81 2.99 -11.76
CA ALA A 114 4.65 2.03 -11.05
C ALA A 114 3.86 1.09 -10.12
N PRO A 115 3.01 1.59 -9.18
CA PRO A 115 2.46 0.73 -8.16
C PRO A 115 1.29 -0.10 -8.66
N THR A 116 1.21 -1.34 -8.18
CA THR A 116 0.00 -2.15 -8.20
C THR A 116 -0.79 -1.95 -6.91
N SER A 117 -2.12 -1.99 -6.98
CA SER A 117 -2.93 -1.94 -5.76
C SER A 117 -2.98 -3.32 -5.10
N ALA A 118 -2.04 -3.60 -4.20
CA ALA A 118 -1.97 -4.84 -3.45
C ALA A 118 -3.31 -5.16 -2.74
N GLY A 119 -3.94 -4.16 -2.11
CA GLY A 119 -5.23 -4.33 -1.44
C GLY A 119 -6.34 -4.81 -2.36
N ILE A 120 -6.48 -4.22 -3.55
CA ILE A 120 -7.46 -4.62 -4.56
C ILE A 120 -7.15 -6.04 -5.05
N LEU A 121 -5.89 -6.31 -5.39
CA LEU A 121 -5.45 -7.60 -5.89
C LEU A 121 -5.77 -8.73 -4.90
N PHE A 122 -5.41 -8.56 -3.62
CA PHE A 122 -5.66 -9.58 -2.60
C PHE A 122 -7.16 -9.75 -2.30
N ALA A 123 -7.92 -8.67 -2.26
CA ALA A 123 -9.36 -8.74 -2.09
C ALA A 123 -10.04 -9.52 -3.23
N MET A 124 -9.61 -9.30 -4.48
CA MET A 124 -10.13 -10.02 -5.64
C MET A 124 -9.73 -11.49 -5.64
N LEU A 125 -8.45 -11.81 -5.37
CA LEU A 125 -7.96 -13.19 -5.30
C LEU A 125 -8.65 -13.98 -4.18
N ALA A 126 -8.87 -13.36 -3.03
CA ALA A 126 -9.64 -13.94 -1.94
C ALA A 126 -11.10 -14.21 -2.35
N ALA A 127 -11.72 -13.27 -3.08
CA ALA A 127 -13.09 -13.41 -3.54
C ALA A 127 -13.31 -14.60 -4.49
N ILE A 128 -12.32 -14.95 -5.32
CA ILE A 128 -12.37 -16.10 -6.23
C ILE A 128 -11.90 -17.41 -5.59
N GLY A 129 -11.46 -17.36 -4.32
CA GLY A 129 -11.09 -18.56 -3.56
C GLY A 129 -9.68 -19.11 -3.85
N LEU A 130 -8.78 -18.28 -4.40
CA LEU A 130 -7.40 -18.67 -4.74
C LEU A 130 -6.40 -18.54 -3.57
N GLN A 131 -6.84 -18.22 -2.36
CA GLN A 131 -5.99 -17.98 -1.19
C GLN A 131 -5.04 -19.14 -0.85
N SER A 132 -5.43 -20.39 -1.12
CA SER A 132 -4.59 -21.57 -0.86
C SER A 132 -3.66 -21.95 -2.03
N SER A 133 -3.72 -21.20 -3.15
CA SER A 133 -2.94 -21.54 -4.33
C SER A 133 -1.49 -21.06 -4.23
N TRP A 134 -0.57 -21.75 -4.92
CA TRP A 134 0.82 -21.30 -5.02
C TRP A 134 0.95 -19.95 -5.71
N ILE A 135 0.03 -19.64 -6.65
CA ILE A 135 -0.03 -18.36 -7.34
C ILE A 135 -0.31 -17.24 -6.35
N TYR A 136 -1.24 -17.44 -5.42
CA TYR A 136 -1.55 -16.44 -4.39
C TYR A 136 -0.32 -16.12 -3.53
N LYS A 137 0.38 -17.14 -3.04
CA LYS A 137 1.63 -16.97 -2.27
C LYS A 137 2.70 -16.22 -3.08
N LYS A 138 2.84 -16.52 -4.36
CA LYS A 138 3.79 -15.85 -5.25
C LYS A 138 3.43 -14.39 -5.47
N ILE A 139 2.17 -14.09 -5.73
CA ILE A 139 1.65 -12.74 -5.90
C ILE A 139 1.82 -11.92 -4.61
N GLN A 140 1.61 -12.53 -3.43
CA GLN A 140 1.88 -11.85 -2.15
C GLN A 140 3.32 -11.35 -2.07
N VAL A 141 4.29 -12.23 -2.35
CA VAL A 141 5.72 -11.87 -2.34
C VAL A 141 6.01 -10.74 -3.32
N LEU A 142 5.52 -10.87 -4.56
CA LEU A 142 5.76 -9.86 -5.61
C LEU A 142 5.11 -8.51 -5.27
N ALA A 143 3.88 -8.49 -4.77
CA ALA A 143 3.19 -7.26 -4.43
C ALA A 143 3.84 -6.52 -3.25
N ILE A 144 4.36 -7.25 -2.26
CA ILE A 144 5.08 -6.65 -1.13
C ILE A 144 6.41 -6.05 -1.60
N PHE A 145 7.12 -6.74 -2.48
CA PHE A 145 8.35 -6.22 -3.06
C PHE A 145 8.09 -5.01 -3.96
N ASP A 146 6.99 -5.01 -4.73
CA ASP A 146 6.55 -3.88 -5.55
C ASP A 146 6.29 -2.62 -4.70
N ASP A 147 5.54 -2.76 -3.60
CA ASP A 147 5.29 -1.66 -2.66
C ASP A 147 6.60 -1.13 -2.03
N LEU A 148 7.51 -2.03 -1.67
CA LEU A 148 8.82 -1.69 -1.13
C LEU A 148 9.67 -0.96 -2.18
N ASP A 149 9.71 -1.47 -3.40
CA ASP A 149 10.48 -0.90 -4.51
C ASP A 149 9.98 0.49 -4.87
N THR A 150 8.65 0.71 -4.84
CA THR A 150 8.07 2.02 -5.07
C THR A 150 8.59 3.06 -4.07
N ILE A 151 8.69 2.71 -2.79
CA ILE A 151 9.27 3.58 -1.76
C ILE A 151 10.77 3.80 -2.04
N LEU A 152 11.52 2.74 -2.30
CA LEU A 152 12.97 2.82 -2.53
C LEU A 152 13.33 3.61 -3.79
N LEU A 153 12.56 3.49 -4.86
CA LEU A 153 12.77 4.23 -6.11
C LEU A 153 12.39 5.72 -5.98
N MET A 154 11.45 6.04 -5.08
CA MET A 154 11.08 7.44 -4.84
C MET A 154 12.13 8.22 -4.07
N ILE A 155 12.88 7.60 -3.17
CA ILE A 155 13.88 8.29 -2.34
C ILE A 155 14.95 9.01 -3.21
N PRO A 156 15.62 8.35 -4.19
CA PRO A 156 16.56 9.03 -5.06
C PRO A 156 15.96 10.19 -5.86
N LEU A 157 14.71 10.01 -6.33
CA LEU A 157 14.02 11.05 -7.09
C LEU A 157 13.70 12.27 -6.20
N GLN A 158 13.22 12.06 -4.99
CA GLN A 158 12.96 13.12 -4.02
C GLN A 158 14.25 13.85 -3.64
N ILE A 159 15.33 13.13 -3.39
CA ILE A 159 16.67 13.73 -3.14
C ILE A 159 17.11 14.60 -4.32
N ALA A 160 16.89 14.14 -5.55
CA ALA A 160 17.24 14.89 -6.76
C ALA A 160 16.38 16.16 -6.97
N MET A 161 15.14 16.18 -6.45
CA MET A 161 14.21 17.31 -6.58
C MET A 161 14.38 18.35 -5.48
N ILE A 162 14.37 17.92 -4.24
CA ILE A 162 14.24 18.78 -3.03
C ILE A 162 15.56 18.85 -2.26
N GLY A 163 16.50 17.97 -2.57
CA GLY A 163 17.73 17.79 -1.81
C GLY A 163 17.57 16.71 -0.72
N MET A 164 18.67 16.40 -0.05
CA MET A 164 18.69 15.39 1.00
C MET A 164 18.08 15.95 2.28
N GLN A 165 16.89 15.50 2.62
CA GLN A 165 16.19 15.86 3.86
C GLN A 165 16.34 14.76 4.90
N TRP A 166 16.47 15.13 6.16
CA TRP A 166 16.64 14.19 7.29
C TRP A 166 15.44 13.24 7.46
N GLN A 167 14.23 13.68 7.08
CA GLN A 167 13.00 12.88 7.12
C GLN A 167 13.10 11.61 6.25
N MET A 168 13.74 11.71 5.08
CA MET A 168 13.96 10.56 4.18
C MET A 168 14.81 9.49 4.84
N GLY A 169 15.82 9.91 5.61
CA GLY A 169 16.65 9.01 6.41
C GLY A 169 15.85 8.28 7.49
N ILE A 170 14.93 8.97 8.15
CA ILE A 170 14.05 8.36 9.16
C ILE A 170 13.08 7.38 8.52
N ILE A 171 12.43 7.74 7.42
CA ILE A 171 11.51 6.84 6.70
C ILE A 171 12.26 5.56 6.29
N LEU A 172 13.44 5.70 5.69
CA LEU A 172 14.27 4.56 5.31
C LEU A 172 14.65 3.69 6.51
N ALA A 173 15.06 4.32 7.62
CA ALA A 173 15.39 3.61 8.86
C ALA A 173 14.18 2.85 9.41
N VAL A 174 13.01 3.46 9.43
CA VAL A 174 11.75 2.80 9.87
C VAL A 174 11.43 1.61 8.98
N VAL A 175 11.52 1.75 7.65
CA VAL A 175 11.30 0.64 6.70
C VAL A 175 12.24 -0.52 6.99
N VAL A 176 13.54 -0.25 7.12
CA VAL A 176 14.56 -1.29 7.40
C VAL A 176 14.32 -1.96 8.75
N ILE A 177 14.00 -1.19 9.80
CA ILE A 177 13.72 -1.72 11.14
C ILE A 177 12.46 -2.60 11.12
N LEU A 178 11.39 -2.17 10.47
CA LEU A 178 10.16 -2.93 10.35
C LEU A 178 10.38 -4.26 9.62
N LEU A 179 11.09 -4.23 8.49
CA LEU A 179 11.44 -5.44 7.74
C LEU A 179 12.31 -6.39 8.57
N TRP A 180 13.28 -5.87 9.30
CA TRP A 180 14.14 -6.67 10.19
C TRP A 180 13.35 -7.31 11.34
N ILE A 181 12.42 -6.57 11.96
CA ILE A 181 11.52 -7.10 13.00
C ILE A 181 10.63 -8.19 12.41
N GLY A 182 9.99 -7.94 11.27
CA GLY A 182 9.16 -8.90 10.57
C GLY A 182 9.92 -10.19 10.27
N TRP A 183 11.12 -10.08 9.73
CA TRP A 183 11.98 -11.23 9.42
C TRP A 183 12.40 -12.02 10.65
N LYS A 184 12.83 -11.32 11.73
CA LYS A 184 13.33 -11.94 12.95
C LYS A 184 12.23 -12.54 13.81
N LYS A 185 11.06 -11.89 13.87
CA LYS A 185 9.95 -12.21 14.77
C LYS A 185 8.74 -12.83 14.07
N MET A 186 8.92 -13.36 12.85
CA MET A 186 7.86 -13.99 12.08
C MET A 186 7.14 -15.07 12.90
N ALA A 187 5.80 -15.02 12.93
CA ALA A 187 4.92 -15.97 13.62
C ALA A 187 5.28 -16.22 15.10
N THR A 188 5.82 -15.21 15.80
CA THR A 188 6.27 -15.38 17.19
C THR A 188 5.20 -14.97 18.20
N PHE A 189 4.42 -13.91 17.90
CA PHE A 189 3.47 -13.33 18.86
C PHE A 189 2.10 -14.02 18.81
N THR A 190 1.63 -14.53 19.95
CA THR A 190 0.28 -15.09 20.12
C THR A 190 -0.72 -13.97 20.37
N LEU A 191 -1.10 -13.23 19.34
CA LEU A 191 -2.14 -12.21 19.41
C LEU A 191 -3.50 -12.81 19.03
N ARG A 192 -4.59 -12.23 19.58
CA ARG A 192 -5.94 -12.66 19.22
C ARG A 192 -6.20 -12.37 17.74
N SER A 193 -6.78 -13.36 17.06
CA SER A 193 -6.96 -13.34 15.60
C SER A 193 -8.41 -13.15 15.18
N ASP A 194 -9.32 -12.86 16.13
CA ASP A 194 -10.73 -12.59 15.79
C ASP A 194 -10.83 -11.28 15.00
N TRP A 195 -11.82 -11.16 14.13
CA TRP A 195 -12.02 -10.00 13.29
C TRP A 195 -12.10 -8.68 14.08
N LYS A 196 -12.69 -8.68 15.30
CA LYS A 196 -12.77 -7.50 16.17
C LYS A 196 -11.38 -7.02 16.62
N SER A 197 -10.53 -7.97 17.04
CA SER A 197 -9.15 -7.67 17.42
C SER A 197 -8.34 -7.18 16.23
N LEU A 198 -8.55 -7.76 15.04
CA LEU A 198 -7.86 -7.32 13.81
C LEU A 198 -8.28 -5.90 13.39
N VAL A 199 -9.56 -5.55 13.51
CA VAL A 199 -10.03 -4.18 13.28
C VAL A 199 -9.40 -3.24 14.31
N LEU A 200 -9.34 -3.62 15.58
CA LEU A 200 -8.67 -2.81 16.61
C LEU A 200 -7.19 -2.58 16.28
N TYR A 201 -6.48 -3.64 15.86
CA TYR A 201 -5.06 -3.51 15.45
C TYR A 201 -4.90 -2.63 14.22
N ALA A 202 -5.82 -2.72 13.25
CA ALA A 202 -5.82 -1.85 12.08
C ALA A 202 -6.01 -0.38 12.47
N VAL A 203 -6.99 -0.08 13.34
CA VAL A 203 -7.22 1.27 13.86
C VAL A 203 -6.01 1.79 14.64
N LEU A 204 -5.40 0.94 15.49
CA LEU A 204 -4.21 1.32 16.24
C LEU A 204 -3.01 1.58 15.33
N THR A 205 -2.77 0.72 14.34
CA THR A 205 -1.65 0.89 13.40
C THR A 205 -1.83 2.16 12.58
N TYR A 206 -3.01 2.40 12.02
CA TYR A 206 -3.31 3.63 11.30
C TYR A 206 -3.22 4.85 12.22
N GLY A 207 -3.79 4.77 13.43
CA GLY A 207 -3.75 5.84 14.42
C GLY A 207 -2.32 6.24 14.82
N ILE A 208 -1.42 5.26 14.97
CA ILE A 208 0.00 5.52 15.28
C ILE A 208 0.68 6.23 14.10
N THR A 209 0.52 5.74 12.86
CA THR A 209 1.13 6.38 11.69
C THR A 209 0.59 7.79 11.46
N TYR A 210 -0.71 7.99 11.64
CA TYR A 210 -1.35 9.29 11.54
C TYR A 210 -0.92 10.25 12.67
N ALA A 211 -0.79 9.75 13.90
CA ALA A 211 -0.28 10.54 15.01
C ALA A 211 1.17 11.01 14.80
N ILE A 212 2.03 10.14 14.26
CA ILE A 212 3.41 10.51 13.89
C ILE A 212 3.39 11.64 12.86
N TYR A 213 2.55 11.54 11.84
CA TYR A 213 2.38 12.60 10.85
C TYR A 213 1.93 13.91 11.50
N LEU A 214 0.89 13.90 12.33
CA LEU A 214 0.40 15.12 12.99
C LEU A 214 1.43 15.75 13.92
N ILE A 215 2.14 14.94 14.72
CA ILE A 215 3.18 15.42 15.63
C ILE A 215 4.32 16.04 14.84
N THR A 216 4.80 15.38 13.79
CA THR A 216 5.90 15.91 12.99
C THR A 216 5.48 17.13 12.19
N LYS A 217 4.25 17.19 11.68
CA LYS A 217 3.67 18.38 11.05
C LYS A 217 3.60 19.55 12.02
N TYR A 218 3.18 19.31 13.27
CA TYR A 218 3.12 20.37 14.30
C TYR A 218 4.49 20.89 14.70
N LEU A 219 5.50 20.00 14.82
CA LEU A 219 6.85 20.36 15.28
C LEU A 219 7.71 21.01 14.18
N PHE A 220 7.58 20.55 12.94
CA PHE A 220 8.50 20.89 11.84
C PHE A 220 7.80 21.55 10.64
N GLY A 221 6.48 21.76 10.71
CA GLY A 221 5.68 22.30 9.60
C GLY A 221 5.36 21.26 8.53
N GLU A 222 4.70 21.69 7.46
CA GLU A 222 4.28 20.78 6.37
C GLU A 222 5.46 20.15 5.63
N GLU A 223 6.51 20.93 5.36
CA GLU A 223 7.71 20.45 4.68
C GLU A 223 8.55 19.49 5.54
N GLY A 224 8.41 19.55 6.86
CA GLY A 224 9.09 18.71 7.84
C GLY A 224 8.30 17.49 8.29
N SER A 225 7.07 17.31 7.80
CA SER A 225 6.21 16.21 8.22
C SER A 225 6.69 14.85 7.70
N ILE A 226 6.58 13.80 8.54
CA ILE A 226 6.97 12.44 8.20
C ILE A 226 5.71 11.63 7.90
N HIS A 227 5.54 11.25 6.64
CA HIS A 227 4.50 10.35 6.18
C HIS A 227 4.99 8.91 6.14
N ILE A 228 4.55 8.09 7.11
CA ILE A 228 4.77 6.65 7.10
C ILE A 228 3.52 5.99 6.54
N GLU A 229 3.65 5.34 5.39
CA GLU A 229 2.56 4.58 4.80
C GLU A 229 2.13 3.43 5.71
N VAL A 230 0.83 3.29 5.97
CA VAL A 230 0.27 2.27 6.88
C VAL A 230 0.46 0.85 6.39
N LEU A 231 0.66 0.67 5.09
CA LEU A 231 0.82 -0.62 4.41
C LEU A 231 1.87 -1.52 5.06
N LEU A 232 3.10 -1.01 5.17
CA LEU A 232 4.23 -1.78 5.69
C LEU A 232 4.12 -2.10 7.18
N PRO A 233 3.81 -1.14 8.09
CA PRO A 233 3.58 -1.44 9.50
C PRO A 233 2.47 -2.47 9.73
N ALA A 234 1.35 -2.35 9.01
CA ALA A 234 0.23 -3.27 9.10
C ALA A 234 0.61 -4.69 8.62
N PHE A 235 1.31 -4.79 7.51
CA PHE A 235 1.83 -6.04 6.98
C PHE A 235 2.79 -6.72 7.96
N VAL A 236 3.76 -5.97 8.49
CA VAL A 236 4.74 -6.49 9.46
C VAL A 236 4.05 -6.95 10.74
N LEU A 237 3.05 -6.20 11.24
CA LEU A 237 2.23 -6.64 12.37
C LEU A 237 1.56 -7.98 12.09
N GLY A 238 0.96 -8.16 10.91
CA GLY A 238 0.40 -9.43 10.48
C GLY A 238 1.44 -10.55 10.45
N MET A 239 2.62 -10.28 9.87
CA MET A 239 3.70 -11.26 9.73
C MET A 239 4.25 -11.77 11.06
N VAL A 240 4.29 -10.93 12.10
CA VAL A 240 4.77 -11.35 13.43
C VAL A 240 3.71 -12.09 14.25
N MET A 241 2.44 -12.04 13.85
CA MET A 241 1.36 -12.78 14.49
C MET A 241 1.48 -14.27 14.18
N LYS A 242 1.27 -15.11 15.20
CA LYS A 242 1.27 -16.57 15.03
C LYS A 242 0.05 -17.02 14.24
N HIS A 243 0.26 -17.89 13.25
CA HIS A 243 -0.84 -18.49 12.51
C HIS A 243 -1.75 -19.29 13.45
N THR A 244 -3.01 -18.90 13.54
CA THR A 244 -4.05 -19.69 14.17
C THR A 244 -4.86 -20.38 13.07
N HIS A 245 -4.76 -21.71 13.01
CA HIS A 245 -5.56 -22.51 12.10
C HIS A 245 -7.06 -22.39 12.45
N GLY A 246 -7.85 -21.89 11.50
CA GLY A 246 -9.30 -21.85 11.58
C GLY A 246 -9.87 -20.43 11.67
N SER A 247 -10.13 -19.80 10.54
CA SER A 247 -10.97 -18.60 10.51
C SER A 247 -12.43 -18.99 10.71
N SER A 248 -13.10 -18.32 11.63
CA SER A 248 -14.55 -18.49 11.85
C SER A 248 -15.33 -17.98 10.62
N LYS A 249 -16.55 -18.51 10.41
CA LYS A 249 -17.47 -17.98 9.39
C LYS A 249 -17.73 -16.47 9.56
N ALA A 250 -17.67 -15.97 10.80
CA ALA A 250 -17.81 -14.56 11.13
C ALA A 250 -16.61 -13.76 10.66
N ASP A 251 -15.38 -14.27 10.84
CA ASP A 251 -14.14 -13.62 10.41
C ASP A 251 -14.10 -13.47 8.89
N ASN A 252 -14.49 -14.52 8.15
CA ASN A 252 -14.56 -14.48 6.69
C ASN A 252 -15.62 -13.50 6.15
N ARG A 253 -16.75 -13.37 6.86
CA ARG A 253 -17.78 -12.37 6.51
C ARG A 253 -17.28 -10.96 6.76
N ALA A 254 -16.68 -10.72 7.92
CA ALA A 254 -16.12 -9.42 8.27
C ALA A 254 -15.03 -8.99 7.27
N ALA A 255 -14.09 -9.89 6.93
CA ALA A 255 -13.07 -9.65 5.93
C ALA A 255 -13.67 -9.30 4.56
N THR A 256 -14.72 -10.02 4.12
CA THR A 256 -15.41 -9.71 2.86
C THR A 256 -16.09 -8.34 2.92
N CYS A 257 -16.77 -8.00 4.01
CA CYS A 257 -17.43 -6.70 4.17
C CYS A 257 -16.44 -5.54 4.16
N ILE A 258 -15.32 -5.67 4.89
CA ILE A 258 -14.27 -4.64 4.93
C ILE A 258 -13.60 -4.48 3.57
N SER A 259 -13.36 -5.59 2.86
CA SER A 259 -12.83 -5.53 1.49
C SER A 259 -13.80 -4.87 0.50
N LEU A 260 -15.11 -5.11 0.62
CA LEU A 260 -16.12 -4.41 -0.19
C LEU A 260 -16.18 -2.92 0.12
N LEU A 261 -16.11 -2.55 1.41
CA LEU A 261 -16.04 -1.16 1.84
C LEU A 261 -14.77 -0.49 1.30
N PHE A 262 -13.62 -1.17 1.38
CA PHE A 262 -12.36 -0.69 0.80
C PHE A 262 -12.50 -0.41 -0.69
N MET A 263 -13.11 -1.32 -1.47
CA MET A 263 -13.34 -1.12 -2.91
C MET A 263 -14.22 0.10 -3.20
N LEU A 264 -15.24 0.33 -2.38
CA LEU A 264 -16.10 1.51 -2.49
C LEU A 264 -15.34 2.81 -2.21
N LEU A 265 -14.47 2.80 -1.19
CA LEU A 265 -13.72 3.99 -0.76
C LEU A 265 -12.55 4.34 -1.70
N VAL A 266 -11.98 3.33 -2.39
CA VAL A 266 -10.88 3.54 -3.37
C VAL A 266 -11.41 4.17 -4.67
N GLY A 267 -12.64 3.82 -5.10
CA GLY A 267 -13.28 4.40 -6.29
C GLY A 267 -13.79 5.80 -6.04
#